data_1d1bf94b59f5d8f1ef82a286f00ca1e6
#
_entry.id   1d1bf94b59f5d8f1ef82a286f00ca1e6
#
_cell.length_a   1.000
_cell.length_b   1.000
_cell.length_c   1.000
_cell.angle_alpha   90.00
_cell.angle_beta   90.00
_cell.angle_gamma   90.00
#
_symmetry.space_group_name_H-M   'P 1'
#
loop_
_entity.id
_entity.type
_entity.pdbx_description
1 polymer ?
#
loop_
_entity_poly.entity_id
_entity_poly.type
_entity_poly.pdbx_seq_one_letter_code
_entity_poly.pdbx_strand_id
1 'polypeptide(L)'
;MDLPLRRLTLANGLRMVHLPDPDTKMVVLNLLYDVGSRDEQANCTGLAHLFEHLMFGGSKNVPSYDGVLQQAGGRSNAWTSCDYTNYYDVLPAQNAATAFRIESDRLLGLRLDEEAINIQKSVVIEEFKQTCLNRPFGDLWHEIRAAAYQVHPYRWPTIGITPEHVANA
;
A
#
# COMPACT_ATOMS: atom_id res chain seq x y z
N MET A 1 -24.98 -4.34 -17.84
CA MET A 1 -23.91 -4.08 -18.84
C MET A 1 -22.84 -5.13 -18.62
N ASP A 2 -22.60 -6.00 -19.61
CA ASP A 2 -21.54 -7.00 -19.50
C ASP A 2 -20.19 -6.35 -19.83
N LEU A 3 -19.29 -6.31 -18.85
CA LEU A 3 -17.95 -5.78 -19.05
C LEU A 3 -17.08 -6.84 -19.76
N PRO A 4 -16.28 -6.48 -20.77
CA PRO A 4 -15.44 -7.40 -21.53
C PRO A 4 -14.18 -7.81 -20.74
N LEU A 5 -14.37 -8.32 -19.52
CA LEU A 5 -13.32 -8.73 -18.62
C LEU A 5 -12.57 -9.95 -19.14
N ARG A 6 -11.25 -9.85 -19.18
CA ARG A 6 -10.35 -10.97 -19.44
C ARG A 6 -9.65 -11.36 -18.14
N ARG A 7 -9.70 -12.65 -17.81
CA ARG A 7 -9.03 -13.19 -16.61
C ARG A 7 -7.99 -14.20 -17.03
N LEU A 8 -6.83 -14.12 -16.41
CA LEU A 8 -5.76 -15.11 -16.60
C LEU A 8 -4.98 -15.30 -15.31
N THR A 9 -4.37 -16.46 -15.17
CA THR A 9 -3.44 -16.77 -14.09
C THR A 9 -2.10 -17.10 -14.72
N LEU A 10 -1.05 -16.40 -14.26
CA LEU A 10 0.31 -16.66 -14.72
C LEU A 10 0.87 -17.95 -14.11
N ALA A 11 1.95 -18.47 -14.68
CA ALA A 11 2.57 -19.72 -14.21
C ALA A 11 3.05 -19.65 -12.75
N ASN A 12 3.36 -18.45 -12.24
CA ASN A 12 3.74 -18.20 -10.84
C ASN A 12 2.53 -18.02 -9.90
N GLY A 13 1.30 -18.21 -10.39
CA GLY A 13 0.07 -18.07 -9.60
C GLY A 13 -0.51 -16.66 -9.56
N LEU A 14 0.15 -15.65 -10.12
CA LEU A 14 -0.39 -14.28 -10.16
C LEU A 14 -1.68 -14.22 -10.98
N ARG A 15 -2.75 -13.76 -10.37
CA ARG A 15 -4.07 -13.58 -11.00
C ARG A 15 -4.18 -12.19 -11.60
N MET A 16 -4.57 -12.11 -12.85
CA MET A 16 -4.76 -10.85 -13.56
C MET A 16 -6.20 -10.71 -14.05
N VAL A 17 -6.71 -9.50 -13.96
CA VAL A 17 -7.98 -9.09 -14.56
C VAL A 17 -7.67 -7.90 -15.47
N HIS A 18 -8.05 -8.01 -16.74
CA HIS A 18 -7.89 -6.95 -17.72
C HIS A 18 -9.27 -6.51 -18.22
N LEU A 19 -9.54 -5.22 -18.09
CA LEU A 19 -10.70 -4.56 -18.69
C LEU A 19 -10.19 -3.66 -19.81
N PRO A 20 -10.36 -4.02 -21.10
CA PRO A 20 -10.02 -3.15 -22.22
C PRO A 20 -11.02 -1.99 -22.31
N ASP A 21 -10.48 -0.78 -22.42
CA ASP A 21 -11.22 0.44 -22.71
C ASP A 21 -10.53 1.17 -23.88
N PRO A 22 -11.01 0.98 -25.12
CA PRO A 22 -10.39 1.56 -26.31
C PRO A 22 -10.62 3.07 -26.45
N ASP A 23 -11.55 3.63 -25.69
CA ASP A 23 -11.95 5.04 -25.78
C ASP A 23 -11.04 5.94 -24.94
N THR A 24 -10.25 5.37 -24.00
CA THR A 24 -9.28 6.11 -23.21
C THR A 24 -7.85 5.92 -23.71
N LYS A 25 -7.04 6.98 -23.55
CA LYS A 25 -5.59 6.95 -23.77
C LYS A 25 -4.80 6.77 -22.47
N MET A 26 -5.49 6.51 -21.39
CA MET A 26 -4.91 6.25 -20.07
C MET A 26 -5.00 4.78 -19.74
N VAL A 27 -4.08 4.31 -18.92
CA VAL A 27 -4.11 2.98 -18.31
C VAL A 27 -4.03 3.11 -16.80
N VAL A 28 -4.72 2.23 -16.11
CA VAL A 28 -4.57 2.02 -14.67
C VAL A 28 -3.98 0.62 -14.47
N LEU A 29 -2.82 0.55 -13.83
CA LEU A 29 -2.26 -0.68 -13.30
C LEU A 29 -2.57 -0.73 -11.81
N ASN A 30 -3.28 -1.76 -11.35
CA ASN A 30 -3.67 -1.91 -9.96
C ASN A 30 -3.16 -3.24 -9.42
N LEU A 31 -2.44 -3.18 -8.29
CA LEU A 31 -1.94 -4.34 -7.57
C LEU A 31 -2.62 -4.42 -6.20
N LEU A 32 -3.24 -5.57 -5.95
CA LEU A 32 -3.89 -5.84 -4.68
C LEU A 32 -3.15 -6.96 -3.97
N TYR A 33 -2.68 -6.67 -2.76
CA TYR A 33 -2.07 -7.62 -1.84
C TYR A 33 -3.11 -8.05 -0.81
N ASP A 34 -3.35 -9.34 -0.68
CA ASP A 34 -4.27 -9.93 0.32
C ASP A 34 -3.58 -9.97 1.70
N VAL A 35 -3.14 -8.79 2.14
CA VAL A 35 -2.52 -8.54 3.44
C VAL A 35 -2.98 -7.17 3.94
N GLY A 36 -3.47 -7.13 5.17
CA GLY A 36 -3.91 -5.91 5.83
C GLY A 36 -3.70 -5.98 7.34
N SER A 37 -4.25 -5.03 8.08
CA SER A 37 -4.02 -4.98 9.54
C SER A 37 -4.61 -6.17 10.30
N ARG A 38 -5.53 -6.95 9.73
CA ARG A 38 -6.04 -8.19 10.35
C ARG A 38 -4.97 -9.28 10.48
N ASP A 39 -3.93 -9.23 9.64
CA ASP A 39 -2.87 -10.23 9.59
C ASP A 39 -1.75 -9.93 10.60
N GLU A 40 -1.86 -8.81 11.31
CA GLU A 40 -0.92 -8.38 12.34
C GLU A 40 -1.17 -9.07 13.68
N GLN A 41 -0.18 -9.01 14.56
CA GLN A 41 -0.30 -9.45 15.94
C GLN A 41 -0.65 -8.28 16.84
N ALA A 42 -1.42 -8.52 17.92
CA ALA A 42 -1.89 -7.47 18.82
C ALA A 42 -0.78 -6.67 19.53
N ASN A 43 0.41 -7.24 19.63
CA ASN A 43 1.60 -6.58 20.19
C ASN A 43 2.52 -5.96 19.14
N CYS A 44 2.14 -6.02 17.85
CA CYS A 44 2.92 -5.50 16.74
C CYS A 44 1.98 -5.07 15.61
N THR A 45 1.37 -3.90 15.75
CA THR A 45 0.35 -3.37 14.83
C THR A 45 0.86 -2.16 14.07
N GLY A 46 0.23 -1.85 12.92
CA GLY A 46 0.62 -0.76 12.03
C GLY A 46 1.67 -1.17 10.98
N LEU A 47 2.03 -2.46 10.91
CA LEU A 47 3.04 -2.96 9.99
C LEU A 47 2.57 -2.98 8.54
N ALA A 48 1.31 -3.34 8.29
CA ALA A 48 0.76 -3.34 6.94
C ALA A 48 0.81 -1.93 6.33
N HIS A 49 0.49 -0.91 7.14
CA HIS A 49 0.60 0.50 6.75
C HIS A 49 2.06 0.95 6.59
N LEU A 50 2.96 0.53 7.47
CA LEU A 50 4.38 0.80 7.30
C LEU A 50 4.91 0.21 5.98
N PHE A 51 4.51 -1.03 5.63
CA PHE A 51 4.87 -1.64 4.36
C PHE A 51 4.30 -0.89 3.17
N GLU A 52 3.09 -0.33 3.26
CA GLU A 52 2.56 0.57 2.24
C GLU A 52 3.55 1.70 1.94
N HIS A 53 4.04 2.38 2.98
CA HIS A 53 5.03 3.45 2.84
C HIS A 53 6.36 2.95 2.25
N LEU A 54 6.87 1.82 2.72
CA LEU A 54 8.13 1.24 2.24
C LEU A 54 8.09 0.92 0.74
N MET A 55 6.92 0.54 0.22
CA MET A 55 6.74 0.23 -1.21
C MET A 55 7.00 1.43 -2.14
N PHE A 56 6.97 2.66 -1.63
CA PHE A 56 7.33 3.87 -2.37
C PHE A 56 8.81 4.26 -2.22
N GLY A 57 9.54 3.60 -1.33
CA GLY A 57 10.94 3.89 -1.02
C GLY A 57 11.96 3.52 -2.10
N GLY A 58 11.49 2.94 -3.21
CA GLY A 58 12.33 2.48 -4.32
C GLY A 58 12.67 0.99 -4.25
N SER A 59 13.38 0.53 -5.27
CA SER A 59 13.78 -0.87 -5.44
C SER A 59 15.16 -0.97 -6.06
N LYS A 60 15.66 -2.19 -6.23
CA LYS A 60 17.05 -2.48 -6.65
C LYS A 60 17.48 -1.73 -7.91
N ASN A 61 16.61 -1.67 -8.93
CA ASN A 61 16.93 -1.02 -10.20
C ASN A 61 16.13 0.28 -10.41
N VAL A 62 15.23 0.61 -9.47
CA VAL A 62 14.37 1.81 -9.51
C VAL A 62 14.48 2.54 -8.18
N PRO A 63 15.55 3.33 -7.97
CA PRO A 63 15.79 3.99 -6.68
C PRO A 63 14.76 5.09 -6.35
N SER A 64 14.03 5.59 -7.34
CA SER A 64 12.96 6.58 -7.16
C SER A 64 11.72 6.13 -7.93
N TYR A 65 10.79 5.53 -7.24
CA TYR A 65 9.52 5.04 -7.80
C TYR A 65 8.74 6.19 -8.46
N ASP A 66 8.41 7.21 -7.66
CA ASP A 66 7.63 8.37 -8.14
C ASP A 66 8.34 9.14 -9.24
N GLY A 67 9.66 9.30 -9.17
CA GLY A 67 10.43 10.01 -10.18
C GLY A 67 10.32 9.36 -11.56
N VAL A 68 10.42 8.03 -11.62
CA VAL A 68 10.28 7.29 -12.88
C VAL A 68 8.85 7.36 -13.40
N LEU A 69 7.86 7.22 -12.53
CA LEU A 69 6.45 7.27 -12.91
C LEU A 69 6.04 8.66 -13.40
N GLN A 70 6.48 9.73 -12.73
CA GLN A 70 6.23 11.11 -13.14
C GLN A 70 6.86 11.44 -14.50
N GLN A 71 8.09 10.97 -14.77
CA GLN A 71 8.72 11.10 -16.10
C GLN A 71 7.91 10.40 -17.20
N ALA A 72 7.20 9.32 -16.86
CA ALA A 72 6.28 8.66 -17.75
C ALA A 72 4.89 9.34 -17.84
N GLY A 73 4.70 10.50 -17.20
CA GLY A 73 3.43 11.22 -17.14
C GLY A 73 2.40 10.55 -16.24
N GLY A 74 2.85 9.72 -15.30
CA GLY A 74 2.00 8.96 -14.39
C GLY A 74 1.92 9.56 -12.98
N ARG A 75 0.99 8.99 -12.21
CA ARG A 75 0.81 9.21 -10.78
C ARG A 75 0.44 7.90 -10.11
N SER A 76 0.83 7.74 -8.87
CA SER A 76 0.52 6.58 -8.04
C SER A 76 -0.25 6.99 -6.79
N ASN A 77 -0.89 6.02 -6.17
CA ASN A 77 -1.37 6.10 -4.79
C ASN A 77 -1.55 4.69 -4.24
N ALA A 78 -1.75 4.61 -2.91
CA ALA A 78 -2.04 3.36 -2.23
C ALA A 78 -2.99 3.61 -1.05
N TRP A 79 -3.51 2.52 -0.50
CA TRP A 79 -4.18 2.52 0.79
C TRP A 79 -4.11 1.13 1.43
N THR A 80 -4.04 1.10 2.75
CA THR A 80 -4.14 -0.10 3.56
C THR A 80 -5.51 -0.18 4.23
N SER A 81 -6.15 -1.34 4.13
CA SER A 81 -7.37 -1.67 4.86
C SER A 81 -7.09 -2.72 5.93
N CYS A 82 -8.14 -3.17 6.61
CA CYS A 82 -8.00 -4.33 7.49
C CYS A 82 -7.65 -5.61 6.73
N ASP A 83 -8.13 -5.76 5.49
CA ASP A 83 -8.10 -7.01 4.73
C ASP A 83 -7.04 -7.05 3.63
N TYR A 84 -6.69 -5.90 3.06
CA TYR A 84 -5.78 -5.83 1.92
C TYR A 84 -5.06 -4.49 1.86
N THR A 85 -3.94 -4.47 1.15
CA THR A 85 -3.23 -3.26 0.76
C THR A 85 -3.27 -3.15 -0.76
N ASN A 86 -3.67 -1.98 -1.27
CA ASN A 86 -3.85 -1.73 -2.68
C ASN A 86 -2.93 -0.62 -3.16
N TYR A 87 -2.29 -0.85 -4.31
CA TYR A 87 -1.45 0.14 -5.01
C TYR A 87 -2.01 0.35 -6.41
N TYR A 88 -1.92 1.56 -6.94
CA TYR A 88 -2.29 1.79 -8.32
C TYR A 88 -1.49 2.92 -8.96
N ASP A 89 -1.21 2.71 -10.24
CA ASP A 89 -0.60 3.68 -11.12
C ASP A 89 -1.58 4.10 -12.20
N VAL A 90 -1.61 5.39 -12.50
CA VAL A 90 -2.39 5.96 -13.60
C VAL A 90 -1.43 6.70 -14.51
N LEU A 91 -1.34 6.29 -15.80
CA LEU A 91 -0.40 6.89 -16.74
C LEU A 91 -0.92 6.77 -18.20
N PRO A 92 -0.34 7.53 -19.14
CA PRO A 92 -0.66 7.38 -20.55
C PRO A 92 -0.40 5.95 -21.05
N ALA A 93 -1.35 5.37 -21.79
CA ALA A 93 -1.31 3.98 -22.25
C ALA A 93 -0.04 3.63 -23.03
N GLN A 94 0.51 4.57 -23.80
CA GLN A 94 1.77 4.39 -24.51
C GLN A 94 2.98 4.13 -23.59
N ASN A 95 2.90 4.52 -22.32
CA ASN A 95 3.93 4.35 -21.31
C ASN A 95 3.63 3.20 -20.31
N ALA A 96 2.60 2.38 -20.57
CA ALA A 96 2.19 1.27 -19.69
C ALA A 96 3.34 0.34 -19.31
N ALA A 97 4.27 0.08 -20.25
CA ALA A 97 5.45 -0.74 -19.99
C ALA A 97 6.31 -0.23 -18.82
N THR A 98 6.32 1.09 -18.56
CA THR A 98 7.03 1.68 -17.42
C THR A 98 6.41 1.23 -16.11
N ALA A 99 5.08 1.28 -15.97
CA ALA A 99 4.39 0.83 -14.76
C ALA A 99 4.67 -0.67 -14.50
N PHE A 100 4.52 -1.53 -15.51
CA PHE A 100 4.85 -2.96 -15.36
C PHE A 100 6.31 -3.19 -14.94
N ARG A 101 7.25 -2.42 -15.46
CA ARG A 101 8.66 -2.53 -15.11
C ARG A 101 8.92 -2.14 -13.67
N ILE A 102 8.41 -1.00 -13.21
CA ILE A 102 8.65 -0.54 -11.83
C ILE A 102 7.95 -1.43 -10.81
N GLU A 103 6.74 -1.90 -11.12
CA GLU A 103 5.98 -2.82 -10.27
C GLU A 103 6.66 -4.19 -10.15
N SER A 104 7.14 -4.74 -11.27
CA SER A 104 7.88 -6.02 -11.21
C SER A 104 9.22 -5.88 -10.48
N ASP A 105 9.91 -4.75 -10.61
CA ASP A 105 11.17 -4.51 -9.91
C ASP A 105 10.97 -4.43 -8.39
N ARG A 106 9.95 -3.70 -7.92
CA ARG A 106 9.68 -3.62 -6.48
C ARG A 106 9.19 -4.95 -5.88
N LEU A 107 8.45 -5.78 -6.64
CA LEU A 107 8.08 -7.13 -6.23
C LEU A 107 9.29 -8.06 -6.00
N LEU A 108 10.34 -7.87 -6.79
CA LEU A 108 11.52 -8.74 -6.76
C LEU A 108 12.66 -8.19 -5.89
N GLY A 109 12.68 -6.89 -5.64
CA GLY A 109 13.82 -6.26 -5.00
C GLY A 109 13.48 -4.94 -4.34
N LEU A 110 12.44 -4.92 -3.50
CA LEU A 110 12.09 -3.76 -2.69
C LEU A 110 13.29 -3.32 -1.83
N ARG A 111 13.53 -2.03 -1.73
CA ARG A 111 14.58 -1.47 -0.89
C ARG A 111 14.16 -1.51 0.58
N LEU A 112 14.77 -2.41 1.34
CA LEU A 112 14.53 -2.63 2.77
C LEU A 112 15.82 -2.48 3.59
N ASP A 113 16.67 -1.51 3.23
CA ASP A 113 17.82 -1.18 4.07
C ASP A 113 17.40 -0.41 5.33
N GLU A 114 18.27 -0.42 6.33
CA GLU A 114 18.01 0.17 7.65
C GLU A 114 17.67 1.66 7.55
N GLU A 115 18.31 2.39 6.64
CA GLU A 115 18.04 3.82 6.42
C GLU A 115 16.63 4.04 5.91
N ALA A 116 16.21 3.31 4.86
CA ALA A 116 14.87 3.41 4.28
C ALA A 116 13.78 3.05 5.30
N ILE A 117 14.00 1.98 6.07
CA ILE A 117 13.08 1.54 7.13
C ILE A 117 12.94 2.62 8.21
N ASN A 118 14.04 3.17 8.72
CA ASN A 118 14.01 4.17 9.78
C ASN A 118 13.37 5.49 9.34
N ILE A 119 13.56 5.88 8.09
CA ILE A 119 12.88 7.05 7.51
C ILE A 119 11.36 6.81 7.52
N GLN A 120 10.88 5.68 6.99
CA GLN A 120 9.45 5.42 6.89
C GLN A 120 8.80 5.18 8.26
N LYS A 121 9.49 4.55 9.22
CA LYS A 121 9.04 4.50 10.62
C LYS A 121 8.78 5.90 11.17
N SER A 122 9.71 6.81 10.96
CA SER A 122 9.57 8.20 11.44
C SER A 122 8.36 8.90 10.81
N VAL A 123 8.13 8.69 9.51
CA VAL A 123 6.97 9.24 8.79
C VAL A 123 5.65 8.70 9.35
N VAL A 124 5.54 7.39 9.49
CA VAL A 124 4.31 6.73 10.00
C VAL A 124 4.03 7.12 11.46
N ILE A 125 5.07 7.21 12.30
CA ILE A 125 4.95 7.68 13.68
C ILE A 125 4.45 9.13 13.73
N GLU A 126 4.94 10.00 12.87
CA GLU A 126 4.48 11.39 12.82
C GLU A 126 3.05 11.48 12.30
N GLU A 127 2.67 10.68 11.31
CA GLU A 127 1.30 10.57 10.83
C GLU A 127 0.35 10.10 11.94
N PHE A 128 0.76 9.10 12.73
CA PHE A 128 -0.01 8.65 13.91
C PHE A 128 -0.26 9.82 14.87
N LYS A 129 0.78 10.59 15.21
CA LYS A 129 0.62 11.76 16.09
C LYS A 129 -0.35 12.78 15.51
N GLN A 130 -0.21 13.11 14.22
CA GLN A 130 -1.06 14.08 13.55
C GLN A 130 -2.51 13.63 13.46
N THR A 131 -2.76 12.36 13.18
CA THR A 131 -4.11 11.84 12.94
C THR A 131 -4.82 11.41 14.22
N CYS A 132 -4.08 10.87 15.20
CA CYS A 132 -4.67 10.28 16.40
C CYS A 132 -4.51 11.15 17.65
N LEU A 133 -3.36 11.84 17.82
CA LEU A 133 -3.07 12.55 19.08
C LEU A 133 -3.29 14.07 19.00
N ASN A 134 -2.95 14.69 17.87
CA ASN A 134 -2.89 16.15 17.75
C ASN A 134 -4.19 16.80 17.24
N ARG A 135 -5.27 16.03 17.10
CA ARG A 135 -6.58 16.57 16.69
C ARG A 135 -7.68 16.12 17.64
N PRO A 136 -8.74 16.93 17.81
CA PRO A 136 -9.92 16.54 18.58
C PRO A 136 -10.51 15.24 18.01
N PHE A 137 -10.81 14.28 18.90
CA PHE A 137 -11.40 12.98 18.57
C PHE A 137 -10.55 12.13 17.60
N GLY A 138 -9.24 12.36 17.53
CA GLY A 138 -8.34 11.61 16.67
C GLY A 138 -8.25 10.11 17.03
N ASP A 139 -8.42 9.80 18.32
CA ASP A 139 -8.41 8.45 18.90
C ASP A 139 -9.78 7.74 18.84
N LEU A 140 -10.83 8.41 18.39
CA LEU A 140 -12.20 7.87 18.41
C LEU A 140 -12.30 6.50 17.71
N TRP A 141 -11.63 6.30 16.59
CA TRP A 141 -11.65 5.02 15.89
C TRP A 141 -10.95 3.91 16.65
N HIS A 142 -9.91 4.20 17.45
CA HIS A 142 -9.28 3.23 18.36
C HIS A 142 -10.28 2.74 19.39
N GLU A 143 -10.97 3.65 20.04
CA GLU A 143 -11.97 3.36 21.08
C GLU A 143 -13.17 2.57 20.51
N ILE A 144 -13.72 3.02 19.37
CA ILE A 144 -14.85 2.34 18.73
C ILE A 144 -14.48 0.89 18.35
N ARG A 145 -13.31 0.68 17.73
CA ARG A 145 -12.87 -0.66 17.32
C ARG A 145 -12.59 -1.56 18.53
N ALA A 146 -11.92 -1.04 19.56
CA ALA A 146 -11.65 -1.77 20.78
C ALA A 146 -12.94 -2.18 21.53
N ALA A 147 -13.97 -1.32 21.49
CA ALA A 147 -15.27 -1.63 22.07
C ALA A 147 -16.08 -2.63 21.24
N ALA A 148 -16.04 -2.50 19.90
CA ALA A 148 -16.82 -3.35 18.99
C ALA A 148 -16.25 -4.77 18.84
N TYR A 149 -14.92 -4.92 18.88
CA TYR A 149 -14.24 -6.19 18.64
C TYR A 149 -13.39 -6.62 19.84
N GLN A 150 -13.77 -7.70 20.52
CA GLN A 150 -13.05 -8.20 21.68
C GLN A 150 -11.90 -9.15 21.29
N VAL A 151 -12.12 -10.01 20.28
CA VAL A 151 -11.19 -11.06 19.85
C VAL A 151 -10.72 -10.85 18.41
N HIS A 152 -11.62 -10.39 17.55
CA HIS A 152 -11.35 -10.24 16.12
C HIS A 152 -10.22 -9.21 15.86
N PRO A 153 -9.29 -9.45 14.92
CA PRO A 153 -8.18 -8.52 14.63
C PRO A 153 -8.61 -7.14 14.11
N TYR A 154 -9.88 -6.93 13.77
CA TYR A 154 -10.41 -5.59 13.46
C TYR A 154 -10.46 -4.63 14.66
N ARG A 155 -10.09 -5.12 15.84
CA ARG A 155 -10.03 -4.32 17.07
C ARG A 155 -9.01 -3.18 17.04
N TRP A 156 -8.02 -3.25 16.14
CA TRP A 156 -7.07 -2.17 15.94
C TRP A 156 -7.21 -1.55 14.54
N PRO A 157 -6.96 -0.22 14.40
CA PRO A 157 -6.93 0.45 13.12
C PRO A 157 -5.64 0.13 12.35
N THR A 158 -5.65 0.41 11.04
CA THR A 158 -4.52 0.16 10.13
C THR A 158 -3.24 0.91 10.51
N ILE A 159 -3.38 2.10 11.13
CA ILE A 159 -2.23 2.88 11.60
C ILE A 159 -1.56 2.28 12.84
N GLY A 160 -2.18 1.25 13.45
CA GLY A 160 -1.71 0.59 14.66
C GLY A 160 -2.36 1.12 15.95
N ILE A 161 -2.14 0.40 17.06
CA ILE A 161 -2.64 0.78 18.40
C ILE A 161 -1.81 1.91 18.99
N THR A 162 -0.51 1.87 18.77
CA THR A 162 0.47 2.81 19.37
C THR A 162 1.67 2.98 18.45
N PRO A 163 2.29 4.16 18.41
CA PRO A 163 3.46 4.41 17.58
C PRO A 163 4.69 3.58 17.97
N GLU A 164 4.76 3.10 19.23
CA GLU A 164 5.84 2.23 19.70
C GLU A 164 5.90 0.90 18.97
N HIS A 165 4.75 0.37 18.51
CA HIS A 165 4.73 -0.86 17.71
C HIS A 165 5.50 -0.68 16.39
N VAL A 166 5.31 0.45 15.73
CA VAL A 166 6.05 0.79 14.50
C VAL A 166 7.52 1.09 14.79
N ALA A 167 7.82 1.78 15.90
CA ALA A 167 9.19 2.10 16.28
C ALA A 167 10.04 0.85 16.52
N ASN A 168 9.44 -0.20 17.10
CA ASN A 168 10.10 -1.44 17.48
C ASN A 168 10.01 -2.57 16.44
N ALA A 169 9.43 -2.29 15.28
CA ALA A 169 9.26 -3.26 14.19
C ALA A 169 10.58 -3.67 13.53
#